data_da750e08be103cc93ff9c05cabcc8c51
#
_entry.id   da750e08be103cc93ff9c05cabcc8c51
#
_cell.length_a   1.000
_cell.length_b   1.000
_cell.length_c   1.000
_cell.angle_alpha   90.00
_cell.angle_beta   90.00
_cell.angle_gamma   90.00
#
_symmetry.space_group_name_H-M   'P 1'
#
loop_
_entity.id
_entity.type
_entity.pdbx_description
1 polymer ?
#
loop_
_entity_poly.entity_id
_entity_poly.type
_entity_poly.pdbx_seq_one_letter_code
_entity_poly.pdbx_strand_id
1 'polypeptide(L)'
;MMIRRAFLGSAAAGLVLPGMQLAGLPLRDLRRRYHAELFESVLPFWEKHGIDHEYGGVMHSLDYDGTVVRTNKLSWFQGRAIWVYSFLYNNFDRNPKYLEIARKAKDFLLRHAPQGDGWWAEEFARDGKVVKPFSGDLYGMYFAAEGLQEYAWAAKDDRAREMAFQLMKKLARRIEEPDFLCMDADAVGQRTQGLWMVNLNTARQMVARWPDREMQALLDRSIEIVVKRHYNPEIGLNNEVLNRDFSRPVDHATKCLLGHSVETLWMIGEEALRRGDKALWT
;
A
#
# COMPACT_ATOMS: atom_id res chain seq x y z
N MET A 1 24.58 16.68 -8.33
CA MET A 1 23.97 15.92 -9.45
C MET A 1 24.73 14.63 -9.73
N MET A 2 25.24 13.93 -8.70
CA MET A 2 26.08 12.73 -8.89
C MET A 2 25.72 11.53 -7.98
N ILE A 3 24.62 11.61 -7.21
CA ILE A 3 24.22 10.55 -6.25
C ILE A 3 23.08 9.65 -6.78
N ARG A 4 22.38 10.05 -7.86
CA ARG A 4 21.26 9.26 -8.42
C ARG A 4 21.64 8.06 -9.29
N ARG A 5 22.88 7.96 -9.76
CA ARG A 5 23.30 6.83 -10.63
C ARG A 5 23.82 5.59 -9.87
N ALA A 6 24.24 5.73 -8.63
CA ALA A 6 24.73 4.61 -7.83
C ALA A 6 23.61 3.75 -7.24
N PHE A 7 22.41 4.33 -7.01
CA PHE A 7 21.30 3.64 -6.33
C PHE A 7 20.54 2.65 -7.22
N LEU A 8 20.56 2.84 -8.53
CA LEU A 8 19.90 1.93 -9.49
C LEU A 8 20.78 0.74 -9.91
N GLY A 9 22.10 0.84 -9.73
CA GLY A 9 23.02 -0.22 -10.09
C GLY A 9 23.18 -1.33 -9.04
N SER A 10 23.01 -1.00 -7.76
CA SER A 10 23.27 -1.96 -6.67
C SER A 10 22.03 -2.78 -6.27
N ALA A 11 20.82 -2.25 -6.43
CA ALA A 11 19.60 -2.99 -6.12
C ALA A 11 19.28 -4.11 -7.14
N ALA A 12 19.78 -4.00 -8.37
CA ALA A 12 19.60 -5.04 -9.39
C ALA A 12 20.65 -6.16 -9.31
N ALA A 13 21.79 -5.92 -8.68
CA ALA A 13 22.89 -6.90 -8.62
C ALA A 13 22.73 -7.94 -7.50
N GLY A 14 21.88 -7.69 -6.49
CA GLY A 14 21.68 -8.59 -5.35
C GLY A 14 20.61 -9.67 -5.55
N LEU A 15 19.82 -9.60 -6.62
CA LEU A 15 18.71 -10.53 -6.87
C LEU A 15 18.90 -11.42 -8.11
N VAL A 16 20.03 -11.34 -8.78
CA VAL A 16 20.35 -12.28 -9.85
C VAL A 16 21.11 -13.46 -9.25
N LEU A 17 20.37 -14.42 -8.73
CA LEU A 17 20.92 -15.76 -8.52
C LEU A 17 21.40 -16.28 -9.87
N PRO A 18 22.64 -16.77 -9.99
CA PRO A 18 23.20 -17.18 -11.26
C PRO A 18 22.36 -18.32 -11.86
N GLY A 19 21.80 -18.08 -13.03
CA GLY A 19 21.44 -19.15 -13.96
C GLY A 19 20.07 -19.78 -13.85
N MET A 20 19.07 -19.20 -13.17
CA MET A 20 17.70 -19.76 -13.23
C MET A 20 16.77 -18.92 -14.10
N GLN A 21 16.54 -19.39 -15.32
CA GLN A 21 15.39 -18.95 -16.12
C GLN A 21 14.10 -19.34 -15.40
N LEU A 22 13.31 -18.33 -14.99
CA LEU A 22 11.98 -18.56 -14.40
C LEU A 22 10.95 -19.02 -15.47
N ALA A 23 11.25 -18.72 -16.74
CA ALA A 23 10.46 -19.17 -17.88
C ALA A 23 10.55 -20.70 -18.02
N GLY A 24 9.41 -21.38 -17.83
CA GLY A 24 9.30 -22.83 -17.99
C GLY A 24 9.28 -23.65 -16.70
N LEU A 25 9.40 -23.04 -15.51
CA LEU A 25 9.20 -23.79 -14.27
C LEU A 25 7.71 -24.12 -14.05
N PRO A 26 7.40 -25.35 -13.60
CA PRO A 26 6.06 -25.70 -13.17
C PRO A 26 5.58 -24.75 -12.05
N LEU A 27 4.31 -24.35 -12.07
CA LEU A 27 3.73 -23.44 -11.04
C LEU A 27 3.96 -23.95 -9.62
N ARG A 28 3.94 -25.29 -9.42
CA ARG A 28 4.23 -25.91 -8.12
C ARG A 28 5.65 -25.57 -7.63
N ASP A 29 6.63 -25.54 -8.53
CA ASP A 29 8.03 -25.30 -8.16
C ASP A 29 8.26 -23.80 -7.92
N LEU A 30 7.61 -22.94 -8.70
CA LEU A 30 7.58 -21.48 -8.43
C LEU A 30 6.96 -21.20 -7.06
N ARG A 31 5.81 -21.78 -6.75
CA ARG A 31 5.15 -21.62 -5.44
C ARG A 31 6.06 -22.06 -4.30
N ARG A 32 6.72 -23.23 -4.42
CA ARG A 32 7.65 -23.72 -3.40
C ARG A 32 8.81 -22.77 -3.20
N ARG A 33 9.39 -22.25 -4.29
CA ARG A 33 10.48 -21.31 -4.24
C ARG A 33 10.09 -19.99 -3.56
N TYR A 34 9.00 -19.37 -3.97
CA TYR A 34 8.53 -18.14 -3.34
C TYR A 34 8.15 -18.33 -1.87
N HIS A 35 7.59 -19.48 -1.53
CA HIS A 35 7.31 -19.82 -0.15
C HIS A 35 8.60 -19.92 0.68
N ALA A 36 9.60 -20.63 0.19
CA ALA A 36 10.89 -20.74 0.88
C ALA A 36 11.56 -19.35 1.00
N GLU A 37 11.60 -18.55 -0.07
CA GLU A 37 12.14 -17.19 -0.03
C GLU A 37 11.46 -16.33 1.04
N LEU A 38 10.14 -16.36 1.11
CA LEU A 38 9.38 -15.60 2.09
C LEU A 38 9.66 -16.08 3.52
N PHE A 39 9.55 -17.38 3.79
CA PHE A 39 9.57 -17.91 5.16
C PHE A 39 10.95 -18.25 5.70
N GLU A 40 11.94 -18.49 4.84
CA GLU A 40 13.29 -18.86 5.23
C GLU A 40 14.29 -17.71 5.11
N SER A 41 13.95 -16.64 4.36
CA SER A 41 14.84 -15.50 4.13
C SER A 41 14.19 -14.17 4.55
N VAL A 42 13.14 -13.73 3.86
CA VAL A 42 12.58 -12.39 4.02
C VAL A 42 11.99 -12.17 5.42
N LEU A 43 11.09 -13.03 5.86
CA LEU A 43 10.45 -12.87 7.17
C LEU A 43 11.43 -12.98 8.35
N PRO A 44 12.38 -13.95 8.40
CA PRO A 44 13.38 -14.00 9.46
C PRO A 44 14.23 -12.73 9.53
N PHE A 45 14.61 -12.15 8.38
CA PHE A 45 15.33 -10.88 8.35
C PHE A 45 14.54 -9.75 9.00
N TRP A 46 13.29 -9.54 8.56
CA TRP A 46 12.43 -8.47 9.09
C TRP A 46 12.06 -8.70 10.56
N GLU A 47 11.80 -9.93 10.97
CA GLU A 47 11.50 -10.26 12.36
C GLU A 47 12.68 -9.99 13.29
N LYS A 48 13.89 -10.25 12.82
CA LYS A 48 15.11 -10.02 13.61
C LYS A 48 15.49 -8.54 13.68
N HIS A 49 15.35 -7.80 12.61
CA HIS A 49 15.93 -6.47 12.48
C HIS A 49 14.89 -5.34 12.38
N GLY A 50 13.70 -5.63 11.82
CA GLY A 50 12.68 -4.63 11.53
C GLY A 50 11.65 -4.43 12.64
N ILE A 51 11.47 -5.38 13.56
CA ILE A 51 10.48 -5.25 14.64
C ILE A 51 11.07 -4.46 15.81
N ASP A 52 10.37 -3.39 16.23
CA ASP A 52 10.76 -2.68 17.46
C ASP A 52 10.06 -3.30 18.67
N HIS A 53 10.81 -4.14 19.39
CA HIS A 53 10.28 -4.83 20.57
C HIS A 53 10.15 -3.92 21.79
N GLU A 54 10.82 -2.77 21.82
CA GLU A 54 10.82 -1.85 22.95
C GLU A 54 9.62 -0.89 22.92
N TYR A 55 9.42 -0.20 21.78
CA TYR A 55 8.37 0.81 21.64
C TYR A 55 7.17 0.32 20.80
N GLY A 56 7.28 -0.85 20.18
CA GLY A 56 6.29 -1.35 19.22
C GLY A 56 6.44 -0.74 17.84
N GLY A 57 5.65 -1.24 16.88
CA GLY A 57 5.79 -0.86 15.48
C GLY A 57 7.00 -1.47 14.80
N VAL A 58 7.33 -0.95 13.62
CA VAL A 58 8.41 -1.47 12.79
C VAL A 58 9.39 -0.38 12.37
N MET A 59 10.66 -0.75 12.28
CA MET A 59 11.69 0.02 11.58
C MET A 59 11.56 -0.23 10.08
N HIS A 60 11.81 0.78 9.26
CA HIS A 60 11.70 0.66 7.81
C HIS A 60 12.98 1.06 7.06
N SER A 61 13.95 1.62 7.77
CA SER A 61 15.21 2.08 7.19
C SER A 61 16.34 1.20 7.69
N LEU A 62 16.50 0.06 7.05
CA LEU A 62 17.53 -0.94 7.34
C LEU A 62 18.52 -1.02 6.18
N ASP A 63 19.77 -1.31 6.47
CA ASP A 63 20.75 -1.71 5.48
C ASP A 63 20.58 -3.22 5.16
N TYR A 64 21.25 -3.71 4.13
CA TYR A 64 21.13 -5.10 3.66
C TYR A 64 21.57 -6.14 4.70
N ASP A 65 22.41 -5.76 5.66
CA ASP A 65 22.86 -6.63 6.77
C ASP A 65 21.94 -6.56 8.00
N GLY A 66 20.88 -5.74 7.94
CA GLY A 66 19.92 -5.51 9.01
C GLY A 66 20.30 -4.38 9.98
N THR A 67 21.39 -3.66 9.71
CA THR A 67 21.74 -2.47 10.48
C THR A 67 20.66 -1.40 10.34
N VAL A 68 20.16 -0.87 11.45
CA VAL A 68 19.15 0.20 11.43
C VAL A 68 19.83 1.51 11.03
N VAL A 69 19.48 2.02 9.85
CA VAL A 69 20.01 3.29 9.32
C VAL A 69 19.31 4.50 9.94
N ARG A 70 18.00 4.41 10.14
CA ARG A 70 17.17 5.43 10.81
C ARG A 70 16.19 4.76 11.74
N THR A 71 15.99 5.37 12.90
CA THR A 71 15.04 4.89 13.91
C THR A 71 13.66 5.53 13.79
N ASN A 72 13.50 6.57 12.98
CA ASN A 72 12.21 7.20 12.72
C ASN A 72 11.24 6.21 12.08
N LYS A 73 9.96 6.36 12.39
CA LYS A 73 8.87 5.50 11.90
C LYS A 73 7.90 6.33 11.10
N LEU A 74 7.51 5.83 9.93
CA LEU A 74 6.49 6.47 9.09
C LEU A 74 5.15 5.75 9.25
N SER A 75 4.05 6.49 9.34
CA SER A 75 2.69 5.96 9.36
C SER A 75 2.44 4.97 8.23
N TRP A 76 2.94 5.27 7.06
CA TRP A 76 2.90 4.42 5.87
C TRP A 76 3.39 2.99 6.14
N PHE A 77 4.60 2.85 6.69
CA PHE A 77 5.19 1.53 6.95
C PHE A 77 4.55 0.82 8.14
N GLN A 78 4.04 1.56 9.13
CA GLN A 78 3.28 0.96 10.22
C GLN A 78 1.99 0.33 9.69
N GLY A 79 1.24 1.05 8.84
CA GLY A 79 0.03 0.53 8.18
C GLY A 79 0.32 -0.73 7.36
N ARG A 80 1.37 -0.71 6.55
CA ARG A 80 1.82 -1.88 5.78
C ARG A 80 2.23 -3.06 6.65
N ALA A 81 2.92 -2.83 7.75
CA ALA A 81 3.29 -3.90 8.67
C ALA A 81 2.06 -4.55 9.33
N ILE A 82 1.07 -3.74 9.73
CA ILE A 82 -0.21 -4.26 10.24
C ILE A 82 -0.84 -5.18 9.19
N TRP A 83 -0.89 -4.73 7.93
CA TRP A 83 -1.44 -5.53 6.84
C TRP A 83 -0.67 -6.83 6.62
N VAL A 84 0.65 -6.76 6.42
CA VAL A 84 1.50 -7.92 6.10
C VAL A 84 1.38 -9.01 7.16
N TYR A 85 1.55 -8.68 8.42
CA TYR A 85 1.51 -9.67 9.49
C TYR A 85 0.10 -10.20 9.75
N SER A 86 -0.94 -9.38 9.57
CA SER A 86 -2.32 -9.87 9.61
C SER A 86 -2.64 -10.77 8.43
N PHE A 87 -2.16 -10.44 7.23
CA PHE A 87 -2.32 -11.26 6.03
C PHE A 87 -1.61 -12.62 6.16
N LEU A 88 -0.40 -12.65 6.70
CA LEU A 88 0.31 -13.89 7.00
C LEU A 88 -0.49 -14.78 7.95
N TYR A 89 -1.04 -14.20 9.01
CA TYR A 89 -1.90 -14.92 9.94
C TYR A 89 -3.16 -15.46 9.24
N ASN A 90 -3.82 -14.67 8.41
CA ASN A 90 -5.07 -15.04 7.77
C ASN A 90 -4.91 -16.14 6.70
N ASN A 91 -3.79 -16.14 5.97
CA ASN A 91 -3.66 -16.89 4.73
C ASN A 91 -2.66 -18.06 4.78
N PHE A 92 -1.91 -18.22 5.88
CA PHE A 92 -0.95 -19.31 6.04
C PHE A 92 -1.29 -20.18 7.26
N ASP A 93 -0.41 -20.25 8.24
CA ASP A 93 -0.47 -21.20 9.35
C ASP A 93 -1.20 -20.70 10.61
N ARG A 94 -1.77 -19.50 10.55
CA ARG A 94 -2.37 -18.79 11.70
C ARG A 94 -1.45 -18.69 12.91
N ASN A 95 -0.17 -18.53 12.67
CA ASN A 95 0.82 -18.40 13.72
C ASN A 95 0.53 -17.15 14.58
N PRO A 96 0.28 -17.32 15.89
CA PRO A 96 -0.08 -16.19 16.77
C PRO A 96 0.99 -15.12 16.87
N LYS A 97 2.24 -15.46 16.55
CA LYS A 97 3.35 -14.50 16.46
C LYS A 97 3.05 -13.37 15.48
N TYR A 98 2.49 -13.70 14.31
CA TYR A 98 2.17 -12.69 13.29
C TYR A 98 1.08 -11.73 13.78
N LEU A 99 0.03 -12.29 14.39
CA LEU A 99 -1.04 -11.45 14.94
C LEU A 99 -0.54 -10.55 16.07
N GLU A 100 0.39 -11.01 16.89
CA GLU A 100 1.00 -10.20 17.95
C GLU A 100 1.87 -9.06 17.40
N ILE A 101 2.64 -9.31 16.33
CA ILE A 101 3.41 -8.25 15.66
C ILE A 101 2.45 -7.21 15.06
N ALA A 102 1.41 -7.65 14.34
CA ALA A 102 0.40 -6.76 13.79
C ALA A 102 -0.29 -5.93 14.88
N ARG A 103 -0.63 -6.55 16.02
CA ARG A 103 -1.24 -5.86 17.17
C ARG A 103 -0.33 -4.77 17.72
N LYS A 104 0.96 -5.06 17.92
CA LYS A 104 1.93 -4.07 18.44
C LYS A 104 2.13 -2.92 17.46
N ALA A 105 2.17 -3.19 16.16
CA ALA A 105 2.26 -2.14 15.14
C ALA A 105 0.99 -1.28 15.12
N LYS A 106 -0.20 -1.90 15.21
CA LYS A 106 -1.48 -1.21 15.33
C LYS A 106 -1.54 -0.33 16.59
N ASP A 107 -1.18 -0.89 17.73
CA ASP A 107 -1.25 -0.17 19.00
C ASP A 107 -0.28 1.04 19.02
N PHE A 108 0.92 0.89 18.42
CA PHE A 108 1.83 2.01 18.22
C PHE A 108 1.20 3.08 17.33
N LEU A 109 0.72 2.69 16.16
CA LEU A 109 0.14 3.63 15.19
C LEU A 109 -1.07 4.38 15.77
N LEU A 110 -2.02 3.66 16.37
CA LEU A 110 -3.23 4.28 16.92
C LEU A 110 -2.97 5.16 18.14
N ARG A 111 -1.89 4.92 18.89
CA ARG A 111 -1.51 5.76 20.02
C ARG A 111 -0.88 7.08 19.59
N HIS A 112 -0.15 7.10 18.49
CA HIS A 112 0.73 8.23 18.15
C HIS A 112 0.29 9.00 16.89
N ALA A 113 -0.40 8.37 15.94
CA ALA A 113 -0.73 9.00 14.68
C ALA A 113 -1.92 9.96 14.71
N PRO A 114 -3.07 9.65 15.35
CA PRO A 114 -4.24 10.54 15.35
C PRO A 114 -3.93 11.88 16.01
N GLN A 115 -4.32 12.98 15.33
CA GLN A 115 -4.16 14.34 15.83
C GLN A 115 -5.53 14.97 16.13
N GLY A 116 -5.56 16.05 16.89
CA GLY A 116 -6.79 16.71 17.34
C GLY A 116 -7.66 17.26 16.22
N ASP A 117 -7.10 17.50 15.04
CA ASP A 117 -7.80 17.93 13.83
C ASP A 117 -8.40 16.76 13.01
N GLY A 118 -8.20 15.54 13.49
CA GLY A 118 -8.67 14.32 12.86
C GLY A 118 -7.82 13.82 11.69
N TRP A 119 -6.68 14.45 11.40
CA TRP A 119 -5.65 13.93 10.49
C TRP A 119 -4.61 13.15 11.28
N TRP A 120 -3.75 12.42 10.58
CA TRP A 120 -2.76 11.56 11.22
C TRP A 120 -1.36 12.06 10.90
N ALA A 121 -0.50 12.06 11.93
CA ALA A 121 0.90 12.38 11.75
C ALA A 121 1.59 11.41 10.78
N GLU A 122 2.54 11.92 10.02
CA GLU A 122 3.23 11.17 8.96
C GLU A 122 4.49 10.46 9.46
N GLU A 123 5.21 11.09 10.40
CA GLU A 123 6.49 10.58 10.91
C GLU A 123 6.62 10.74 12.41
N PHE A 124 7.26 9.75 13.04
CA PHE A 124 7.52 9.67 14.47
C PHE A 124 8.99 9.39 14.75
N ALA A 125 9.50 9.87 15.87
CA ALA A 125 10.68 9.32 16.49
C ALA A 125 10.42 7.87 16.93
N ARG A 126 11.45 7.11 17.27
CA ARG A 126 11.33 5.70 17.64
C ARG A 126 10.33 5.46 18.76
N ASP A 127 10.29 6.36 19.76
CA ASP A 127 9.40 6.31 20.93
C ASP A 127 7.95 6.74 20.63
N GLY A 128 7.66 7.19 19.43
CA GLY A 128 6.33 7.65 18.99
C GLY A 128 6.11 9.16 19.08
N LYS A 129 7.08 9.94 19.54
CA LYS A 129 6.98 11.41 19.49
C LYS A 129 6.84 11.87 18.04
N VAL A 130 5.83 12.69 17.75
CA VAL A 130 5.58 13.22 16.41
C VAL A 130 6.76 14.07 15.96
N VAL A 131 7.35 13.72 14.81
CA VAL A 131 8.41 14.46 14.12
C VAL A 131 7.83 15.27 12.98
N LYS A 132 6.93 14.66 12.19
CA LYS A 132 6.23 15.31 11.12
C LYS A 132 4.73 15.16 11.31
N PRO A 133 3.99 16.22 11.63
CA PRO A 133 2.54 16.22 11.66
C PRO A 133 2.00 16.04 10.23
N PHE A 134 0.67 15.93 10.09
CA PHE A 134 0.04 15.85 8.78
C PHE A 134 0.38 17.08 7.93
N SER A 135 0.86 16.82 6.71
CA SER A 135 1.25 17.86 5.75
C SER A 135 0.53 17.75 4.40
N GLY A 136 -0.46 16.85 4.31
CA GLY A 136 -1.23 16.60 3.09
C GLY A 136 -1.02 15.22 2.46
N ASP A 137 -0.03 14.45 2.94
CA ASP A 137 0.18 13.08 2.49
C ASP A 137 -0.88 12.13 3.07
N LEU A 138 -1.75 11.62 2.20
CA LEU A 138 -2.83 10.70 2.58
C LEU A 138 -2.40 9.24 2.66
N TYR A 139 -1.25 8.87 2.08
CA TYR A 139 -0.86 7.45 1.95
C TYR A 139 -0.68 6.75 3.29
N GLY A 140 -0.16 7.45 4.30
CA GLY A 140 -0.05 6.89 5.65
C GLY A 140 -1.40 6.43 6.20
N MET A 141 -2.46 7.24 5.99
CA MET A 141 -3.82 6.90 6.42
C MET A 141 -4.46 5.82 5.54
N TYR A 142 -4.19 5.78 4.23
CA TYR A 142 -4.64 4.70 3.35
C TYR A 142 -4.08 3.35 3.79
N PHE A 143 -2.77 3.26 4.01
CA PHE A 143 -2.15 2.01 4.48
C PHE A 143 -2.57 1.65 5.90
N ALA A 144 -2.88 2.64 6.75
CA ALA A 144 -3.49 2.37 8.03
C ALA A 144 -4.88 1.73 7.88
N ALA A 145 -5.73 2.25 6.99
CA ALA A 145 -7.04 1.67 6.72
C ALA A 145 -6.94 0.25 6.15
N GLU A 146 -6.00 0.03 5.22
CA GLU A 146 -5.71 -1.29 4.65
C GLU A 146 -5.23 -2.28 5.72
N GLY A 147 -4.30 -1.85 6.57
CA GLY A 147 -3.80 -2.67 7.69
C GLY A 147 -4.88 -2.98 8.72
N LEU A 148 -5.65 -1.99 9.12
CA LEU A 148 -6.71 -2.13 10.14
C LEU A 148 -7.82 -3.08 9.68
N GLN A 149 -8.25 -3.04 8.40
CA GLN A 149 -9.26 -3.97 7.90
C GLN A 149 -8.74 -5.42 7.87
N GLU A 150 -7.46 -5.64 7.49
CA GLU A 150 -6.85 -6.96 7.49
C GLU A 150 -6.69 -7.50 8.92
N TYR A 151 -6.28 -6.65 9.87
CA TYR A 151 -6.20 -6.96 11.28
C TYR A 151 -7.57 -7.27 11.88
N ALA A 152 -8.58 -6.48 11.54
CA ALA A 152 -9.95 -6.68 12.00
C ALA A 152 -10.49 -8.06 11.62
N TRP A 153 -10.17 -8.54 10.42
CA TRP A 153 -10.51 -9.90 10.00
C TRP A 153 -9.75 -10.97 10.78
N ALA A 154 -8.47 -10.76 11.01
CA ALA A 154 -7.61 -11.68 11.76
C ALA A 154 -8.01 -11.80 13.24
N ALA A 155 -8.22 -10.68 13.89
CA ALA A 155 -8.45 -10.58 15.33
C ALA A 155 -9.94 -10.58 15.71
N LYS A 156 -10.85 -10.51 14.74
CA LYS A 156 -12.30 -10.25 14.94
C LYS A 156 -12.56 -8.96 15.73
N ASP A 157 -11.81 -7.92 15.39
CA ASP A 157 -11.83 -6.61 16.04
C ASP A 157 -12.76 -5.65 15.28
N ASP A 158 -14.02 -5.57 15.74
CA ASP A 158 -15.03 -4.68 15.13
C ASP A 158 -14.66 -3.20 15.22
N ARG A 159 -13.90 -2.79 16.23
CA ARG A 159 -13.46 -1.40 16.38
C ARG A 159 -12.40 -1.05 15.32
N ALA A 160 -11.47 -1.95 15.07
CA ALA A 160 -10.49 -1.77 13.99
C ALA A 160 -11.18 -1.74 12.61
N ARG A 161 -12.20 -2.58 12.41
CA ARG A 161 -13.01 -2.57 11.19
C ARG A 161 -13.68 -1.21 10.99
N GLU A 162 -14.43 -0.75 11.97
CA GLU A 162 -15.14 0.52 11.89
C GLU A 162 -14.18 1.68 11.60
N MET A 163 -13.06 1.73 12.28
CA MET A 163 -12.03 2.75 12.05
C MET A 163 -11.49 2.71 10.62
N ALA A 164 -11.23 1.52 10.07
CA ALA A 164 -10.77 1.36 8.69
C ALA A 164 -11.79 1.92 7.68
N PHE A 165 -13.08 1.62 7.87
CA PHE A 165 -14.16 2.14 7.02
C PHE A 165 -14.28 3.66 7.12
N GLN A 166 -14.22 4.22 8.33
CA GLN A 166 -14.28 5.69 8.53
C GLN A 166 -13.09 6.40 7.89
N LEU A 167 -11.88 5.84 8.00
CA LEU A 167 -10.70 6.37 7.30
C LEU A 167 -10.92 6.38 5.79
N MET A 168 -11.33 5.27 5.19
CA MET A 168 -11.55 5.18 3.75
C MET A 168 -12.61 6.18 3.27
N LYS A 169 -13.74 6.31 3.99
CA LYS A 169 -14.77 7.30 3.67
C LYS A 169 -14.25 8.74 3.76
N LYS A 170 -13.44 9.04 4.76
CA LYS A 170 -12.80 10.35 4.91
C LYS A 170 -11.85 10.65 3.75
N LEU A 171 -10.96 9.70 3.43
CA LEU A 171 -9.97 9.85 2.38
C LEU A 171 -10.59 9.96 0.99
N ALA A 172 -11.60 9.13 0.69
CA ALA A 172 -12.36 9.20 -0.56
C ALA A 172 -13.03 10.57 -0.77
N ARG A 173 -13.54 11.19 0.31
CA ARG A 173 -14.09 12.56 0.23
C ARG A 173 -12.99 13.59 0.00
N ARG A 174 -11.88 13.51 0.74
CA ARG A 174 -10.79 14.48 0.65
C ARG A 174 -10.19 14.58 -0.75
N ILE A 175 -9.98 13.47 -1.44
CA ILE A 175 -9.43 13.49 -2.79
C ILE A 175 -10.36 14.13 -3.83
N GLU A 176 -11.66 14.26 -3.54
CA GLU A 176 -12.64 14.91 -4.42
C GLU A 176 -12.76 16.43 -4.15
N GLU A 177 -12.20 16.94 -3.05
CA GLU A 177 -12.27 18.34 -2.71
C GLU A 177 -11.49 19.20 -3.71
N PRO A 178 -11.99 20.40 -4.07
CA PRO A 178 -11.37 21.25 -5.07
C PRO A 178 -9.96 21.75 -4.72
N ASP A 179 -9.71 21.92 -3.43
CA ASP A 179 -8.44 22.43 -2.88
C ASP A 179 -7.42 21.31 -2.58
N PHE A 180 -7.76 20.05 -2.88
CA PHE A 180 -6.84 18.95 -2.62
C PHE A 180 -5.60 19.06 -3.52
N LEU A 181 -4.41 19.05 -2.89
CA LEU A 181 -3.12 18.93 -3.55
C LEU A 181 -2.60 17.50 -3.31
N CYS A 182 -2.48 16.74 -4.37
CA CYS A 182 -1.88 15.41 -4.32
C CYS A 182 -0.35 15.52 -4.19
N MET A 183 0.26 14.65 -3.40
CA MET A 183 1.70 14.67 -3.10
C MET A 183 2.59 14.63 -4.35
N ASP A 184 2.21 13.88 -5.37
CA ASP A 184 2.98 13.69 -6.61
C ASP A 184 2.44 14.53 -7.78
N ALA A 185 1.59 15.51 -7.50
CA ALA A 185 1.02 16.45 -8.46
C ALA A 185 1.65 17.82 -8.36
N ASP A 186 1.68 18.57 -9.47
CA ASP A 186 2.29 19.89 -9.54
C ASP A 186 1.29 21.02 -9.28
N ALA A 187 -0.01 20.72 -9.34
CA ALA A 187 -1.07 21.72 -9.16
C ALA A 187 -2.24 21.18 -8.34
N VAL A 188 -2.89 22.08 -7.61
CA VAL A 188 -4.14 21.84 -6.90
C VAL A 188 -5.19 21.30 -7.87
N GLY A 189 -5.93 20.28 -7.46
CA GLY A 189 -6.95 19.64 -8.30
C GLY A 189 -6.43 18.50 -9.14
N GLN A 190 -5.13 18.34 -9.35
CA GLN A 190 -4.59 17.17 -10.03
C GLN A 190 -4.70 15.91 -9.16
N ARG A 191 -4.82 14.76 -9.81
CA ARG A 191 -4.96 13.45 -9.17
C ARG A 191 -4.00 12.47 -9.82
N THR A 192 -3.37 11.62 -8.99
CA THR A 192 -2.48 10.58 -9.48
C THR A 192 -3.20 9.23 -9.60
N GLN A 193 -2.75 8.41 -10.51
CA GLN A 193 -3.19 7.02 -10.60
C GLN A 193 -2.97 6.27 -9.28
N GLY A 194 -1.85 6.55 -8.59
CA GLY A 194 -1.54 5.93 -7.30
C GLY A 194 -2.64 6.10 -6.26
N LEU A 195 -3.33 7.24 -6.18
CA LEU A 195 -4.45 7.44 -5.26
C LEU A 195 -5.64 6.54 -5.61
N TRP A 196 -5.98 6.41 -6.89
CA TRP A 196 -7.08 5.55 -7.32
C TRP A 196 -6.73 4.07 -7.17
N MET A 197 -5.46 3.71 -7.36
CA MET A 197 -4.94 2.38 -7.12
C MET A 197 -5.12 1.95 -5.66
N VAL A 198 -4.74 2.78 -4.69
CA VAL A 198 -4.91 2.44 -3.26
C VAL A 198 -6.39 2.41 -2.84
N ASN A 199 -7.22 3.30 -3.39
CA ASN A 199 -8.68 3.23 -3.20
C ASN A 199 -9.25 1.91 -3.71
N LEU A 200 -8.90 1.52 -4.94
CA LEU A 200 -9.32 0.28 -5.57
C LEU A 200 -8.92 -0.92 -4.71
N ASN A 201 -7.64 -1.02 -4.35
CA ASN A 201 -7.12 -2.17 -3.63
C ASN A 201 -7.75 -2.32 -2.24
N THR A 202 -7.82 -1.23 -1.47
CA THR A 202 -8.36 -1.27 -0.12
C THR A 202 -9.88 -1.51 -0.13
N ALA A 203 -10.63 -0.81 -1.00
CA ALA A 203 -12.07 -1.01 -1.11
C ALA A 203 -12.41 -2.44 -1.57
N ARG A 204 -11.65 -3.01 -2.53
CA ARG A 204 -11.82 -4.40 -2.98
C ARG A 204 -11.67 -5.40 -1.84
N GLN A 205 -10.63 -5.25 -1.01
CA GLN A 205 -10.40 -6.11 0.14
C GLN A 205 -11.54 -5.99 1.18
N MET A 206 -12.03 -4.77 1.40
CA MET A 206 -13.15 -4.52 2.33
C MET A 206 -14.44 -5.17 1.85
N VAL A 207 -14.87 -4.92 0.61
CA VAL A 207 -16.13 -5.45 0.09
C VAL A 207 -16.12 -6.98 -0.08
N ALA A 208 -14.95 -7.57 -0.29
CA ALA A 208 -14.82 -9.02 -0.34
C ALA A 208 -15.15 -9.71 1.00
N ARG A 209 -15.01 -8.99 2.11
CA ARG A 209 -15.24 -9.50 3.48
C ARG A 209 -16.52 -8.97 4.11
N TRP A 210 -16.81 -7.69 3.91
CA TRP A 210 -17.95 -7.00 4.48
C TRP A 210 -18.66 -6.20 3.40
N PRO A 211 -19.83 -6.64 2.95
CA PRO A 211 -20.63 -5.87 1.99
C PRO A 211 -20.97 -4.48 2.53
N ASP A 212 -20.53 -3.43 1.82
CA ASP A 212 -20.81 -2.03 2.13
C ASP A 212 -21.04 -1.27 0.82
N ARG A 213 -22.13 -0.52 0.73
CA ARG A 213 -22.54 0.17 -0.50
C ARG A 213 -21.61 1.32 -0.87
N GLU A 214 -21.10 2.06 0.11
CA GLU A 214 -20.19 3.17 -0.15
C GLU A 214 -18.83 2.66 -0.63
N MET A 215 -18.31 1.59 0.00
CA MET A 215 -17.06 0.96 -0.44
C MET A 215 -17.21 0.31 -1.82
N GLN A 216 -18.35 -0.30 -2.12
CA GLN A 216 -18.61 -0.83 -3.46
C GLN A 216 -18.65 0.30 -4.50
N ALA A 217 -19.31 1.42 -4.21
CA ALA A 217 -19.34 2.57 -5.10
C ALA A 217 -17.94 3.19 -5.30
N LEU A 218 -17.13 3.27 -4.24
CA LEU A 218 -15.74 3.73 -4.32
C LEU A 218 -14.89 2.80 -5.19
N LEU A 219 -15.05 1.49 -5.03
CA LEU A 219 -14.37 0.49 -5.84
C LEU A 219 -14.73 0.61 -7.32
N ASP A 220 -16.03 0.70 -7.63
CA ASP A 220 -16.52 0.81 -9.02
C ASP A 220 -16.01 2.09 -9.69
N ARG A 221 -16.06 3.22 -8.95
CA ARG A 221 -15.51 4.49 -9.41
C ARG A 221 -14.00 4.42 -9.64
N SER A 222 -13.25 3.80 -8.72
CA SER A 222 -11.80 3.67 -8.85
C SER A 222 -11.42 2.83 -10.06
N ILE A 223 -12.13 1.73 -10.33
CA ILE A 223 -11.93 0.90 -11.52
C ILE A 223 -12.21 1.73 -12.80
N GLU A 224 -13.36 2.43 -12.84
CA GLU A 224 -13.72 3.26 -13.99
C GLU A 224 -12.65 4.31 -14.28
N ILE A 225 -12.15 4.99 -13.24
CA ILE A 225 -11.15 6.04 -13.40
C ILE A 225 -9.82 5.46 -13.87
N VAL A 226 -9.35 4.36 -13.28
CA VAL A 226 -8.08 3.74 -13.69
C VAL A 226 -8.15 3.20 -15.11
N VAL A 227 -9.22 2.47 -15.46
CA VAL A 227 -9.35 1.78 -16.76
C VAL A 227 -9.68 2.73 -17.88
N LYS A 228 -10.50 3.78 -17.64
CA LYS A 228 -11.01 4.65 -18.71
C LYS A 228 -10.37 6.04 -18.72
N ARG A 229 -10.09 6.64 -17.55
CA ARG A 229 -9.62 8.02 -17.49
C ARG A 229 -8.10 8.11 -17.53
N HIS A 230 -7.42 7.29 -16.73
CA HIS A 230 -5.96 7.24 -16.75
C HIS A 230 -5.39 6.59 -18.01
N TYR A 231 -6.12 5.64 -18.62
CA TYR A 231 -5.67 5.01 -19.87
C TYR A 231 -5.52 6.02 -21.00
N ASN A 232 -4.34 6.05 -21.59
CA ASN A 232 -4.02 6.89 -22.74
C ASN A 232 -3.79 6.02 -23.98
N PRO A 233 -4.75 5.98 -24.92
CA PRO A 233 -4.65 5.12 -26.11
C PRO A 233 -3.52 5.55 -27.07
N GLU A 234 -3.04 6.80 -26.99
CA GLU A 234 -1.94 7.28 -27.84
C GLU A 234 -0.60 6.61 -27.50
N ILE A 235 -0.41 6.25 -26.24
CA ILE A 235 0.82 5.63 -25.76
C ILE A 235 0.60 4.19 -25.25
N GLY A 236 -0.66 3.72 -25.18
CA GLY A 236 -1.01 2.38 -24.70
C GLY A 236 -0.75 2.14 -23.20
N LEU A 237 -0.65 3.19 -22.41
CA LEU A 237 -0.32 3.15 -20.97
C LEU A 237 -1.24 4.11 -20.20
N ASN A 238 -1.25 3.97 -18.88
CA ASN A 238 -1.96 4.90 -18.01
C ASN A 238 -1.11 6.15 -17.74
N ASN A 239 -1.68 7.34 -17.93
CA ASN A 239 -1.08 8.56 -17.41
C ASN A 239 -1.07 8.53 -15.88
N GLU A 240 0.04 8.94 -15.27
CA GLU A 240 0.13 9.02 -13.81
C GLU A 240 -0.69 10.19 -13.25
N VAL A 241 -0.69 11.33 -13.93
CA VAL A 241 -1.35 12.55 -13.45
C VAL A 241 -2.47 12.98 -14.41
N LEU A 242 -3.64 13.27 -13.85
CA LEU A 242 -4.76 13.90 -14.54
C LEU A 242 -5.20 15.16 -13.80
N ASN A 243 -5.77 16.13 -14.52
CA ASN A 243 -6.48 17.24 -13.94
C ASN A 243 -7.80 16.76 -13.28
N ARG A 244 -8.43 17.61 -12.48
CA ARG A 244 -9.68 17.29 -11.78
C ARG A 244 -10.81 16.87 -12.71
N ASP A 245 -10.86 17.43 -13.92
CA ASP A 245 -11.83 17.11 -14.98
C ASP A 245 -11.43 15.89 -15.80
N PHE A 246 -10.37 15.18 -15.39
CA PHE A 246 -9.75 14.05 -16.08
C PHE A 246 -9.08 14.39 -17.42
N SER A 247 -8.90 15.66 -17.76
CA SER A 247 -8.04 16.05 -18.87
C SER A 247 -6.57 15.78 -18.54
N ARG A 248 -5.74 15.60 -19.58
CA ARG A 248 -4.30 15.38 -19.41
C ARG A 248 -3.58 16.72 -19.31
N PRO A 249 -2.84 16.98 -18.20
CA PRO A 249 -2.00 18.17 -18.13
C PRO A 249 -0.94 18.16 -19.23
N VAL A 250 -0.69 19.30 -19.85
CA VAL A 250 0.27 19.42 -20.98
C VAL A 250 1.66 18.92 -20.56
N ASP A 251 2.13 19.32 -19.39
CA ASP A 251 3.46 18.96 -18.88
C ASP A 251 3.57 17.46 -18.44
N HIS A 252 2.44 16.77 -18.35
CA HIS A 252 2.36 15.37 -17.93
C HIS A 252 1.65 14.47 -18.96
N ALA A 253 1.44 14.95 -20.18
CA ALA A 253 0.68 14.23 -21.21
C ALA A 253 1.20 12.80 -21.48
N THR A 254 2.48 12.54 -21.22
CA THR A 254 3.13 11.23 -21.39
C THR A 254 3.74 10.68 -20.11
N LYS A 255 3.51 11.31 -18.94
CA LYS A 255 4.04 10.85 -17.65
C LYS A 255 3.31 9.59 -17.21
N CYS A 256 4.02 8.47 -17.17
CA CYS A 256 3.54 7.15 -16.73
C CYS A 256 4.46 6.59 -15.66
N LEU A 257 3.89 5.98 -14.63
CA LEU A 257 4.61 5.12 -13.70
C LEU A 257 4.29 3.67 -14.03
N LEU A 258 5.21 2.99 -14.71
CA LEU A 258 5.01 1.61 -15.18
C LEU A 258 4.67 0.66 -14.02
N GLY A 259 5.28 0.88 -12.85
CA GLY A 259 4.97 0.12 -11.63
C GLY A 259 3.49 0.21 -11.26
N HIS A 260 2.92 1.41 -11.19
CA HIS A 260 1.50 1.63 -10.89
C HIS A 260 0.59 1.01 -11.96
N SER A 261 0.96 1.13 -13.24
CA SER A 261 0.17 0.56 -14.35
C SER A 261 0.12 -0.97 -14.26
N VAL A 262 1.25 -1.63 -14.00
CA VAL A 262 1.32 -3.10 -13.87
C VAL A 262 0.64 -3.57 -12.57
N GLU A 263 0.84 -2.84 -11.48
CA GLU A 263 0.27 -3.18 -10.19
C GLU A 263 -1.26 -3.13 -10.20
N THR A 264 -1.86 -2.14 -10.85
CA THR A 264 -3.33 -2.06 -10.98
C THR A 264 -3.93 -3.21 -11.76
N LEU A 265 -3.21 -3.81 -12.72
CA LEU A 265 -3.74 -4.92 -13.53
C LEU A 265 -4.10 -6.14 -12.69
N TRP A 266 -3.24 -6.56 -11.74
CA TRP A 266 -3.58 -7.71 -10.91
C TRP A 266 -4.73 -7.41 -9.95
N MET A 267 -4.82 -6.18 -9.43
CA MET A 267 -5.91 -5.76 -8.54
C MET A 267 -7.26 -5.81 -9.28
N ILE A 268 -7.29 -5.31 -10.51
CA ILE A 268 -8.48 -5.36 -11.37
C ILE A 268 -8.79 -6.81 -11.76
N GLY A 269 -7.77 -7.61 -12.10
CA GLY A 269 -7.94 -9.02 -12.44
C GLY A 269 -8.55 -9.83 -11.29
N GLU A 270 -8.11 -9.64 -10.05
CA GLU A 270 -8.72 -10.29 -8.89
C GLU A 270 -10.17 -9.85 -8.68
N GLU A 271 -10.48 -8.58 -8.90
CA GLU A 271 -11.86 -8.09 -8.79
C GLU A 271 -12.75 -8.62 -9.93
N ALA A 272 -12.23 -8.72 -11.15
CA ALA A 272 -12.93 -9.36 -12.27
C ALA A 272 -13.28 -10.82 -11.94
N LEU A 273 -12.33 -11.57 -11.37
CA LEU A 273 -12.56 -12.95 -10.91
C LEU A 273 -13.61 -13.01 -9.81
N ARG A 274 -13.54 -12.14 -8.81
CA ARG A 274 -14.53 -12.08 -7.71
C ARG A 274 -15.94 -11.82 -8.21
N ARG A 275 -16.10 -10.95 -9.22
CA ARG A 275 -17.41 -10.62 -9.84
C ARG A 275 -17.86 -11.64 -10.89
N GLY A 276 -16.99 -12.46 -11.39
CA GLY A 276 -17.24 -13.26 -12.61
C GLY A 276 -17.38 -12.38 -13.87
N ASP A 277 -16.78 -11.21 -13.88
CA ASP A 277 -16.88 -10.20 -14.93
C ASP A 277 -15.80 -10.43 -15.98
N LYS A 278 -16.20 -11.09 -17.08
CA LYS A 278 -15.30 -11.38 -18.21
C LYS A 278 -14.88 -10.11 -18.97
N ALA A 279 -15.74 -9.09 -19.02
CA ALA A 279 -15.44 -7.84 -19.74
C ALA A 279 -14.38 -7.00 -18.99
N LEU A 280 -14.37 -7.08 -17.66
CA LEU A 280 -13.34 -6.43 -16.86
C LEU A 280 -12.00 -7.19 -16.90
N TRP A 281 -12.03 -8.49 -17.22
CA TRP A 281 -10.83 -9.33 -17.33
C TRP A 281 -10.08 -9.12 -18.64
N THR A 282 -10.75 -8.77 -19.73
CA THR A 282 -10.20 -8.58 -21.10
C THR A 282 -9.81 -7.13 -21.38
#